data_b2aaef607973bf5161bf849d43b1f914
#
_entry.id   b2aaef607973bf5161bf849d43b1f914
#
_cell.length_a   1.000
_cell.length_b   1.000
_cell.length_c   1.000
_cell.angle_alpha   90.00
_cell.angle_beta   90.00
_cell.angle_gamma   90.00
#
_symmetry.space_group_name_H-M   'P 1'
#
loop_
_entity.id
_entity.type
_entity.pdbx_description
1 polymer ?
#
loop_
_entity_poly.entity_id
_entity_poly.type
_entity_poly.pdbx_seq_one_letter_code
_entity_poly.pdbx_strand_id
1 'polypeptide(L)'
;GVLGSATAIATAFRTGRAAIDNQDYTTRDAQAAIINVEMERVLAGTAIHYLNDAKASFGSENTLMNHQLSEAWAFINGLRYGQPCIGGTGMSAADIDSALALVGTDFSLVTISNLDAAIDLIANNTGLASDKDNL
;
A
#
# COMPACT_ATOMS: atom_id res chain seq x y z
N GLY A 1 -12.44 -1.90 -7.81
CA GLY A 1 -11.79 -1.16 -6.73
C GLY A 1 -11.19 0.14 -7.27
N VAL A 2 -10.93 1.10 -6.40
CA VAL A 2 -10.44 2.45 -6.75
C VAL A 2 -9.18 2.40 -7.60
N LEU A 3 -8.24 1.49 -7.31
CA LEU A 3 -6.93 1.43 -7.94
C LEU A 3 -6.91 0.77 -9.34
N GLY A 4 -7.92 0.04 -9.74
CA GLY A 4 -7.90 -0.72 -11.00
C GLY A 4 -6.89 -1.88 -11.05
N SER A 5 -6.14 -2.12 -9.98
CA SER A 5 -5.04 -3.11 -9.90
C SER A 5 -5.49 -4.54 -10.26
N ALA A 6 -6.71 -4.95 -9.89
CA ALA A 6 -7.22 -6.28 -10.23
C ALA A 6 -7.27 -6.51 -11.74
N THR A 7 -7.71 -5.50 -12.52
CA THR A 7 -7.76 -5.57 -13.98
C THR A 7 -6.35 -5.57 -14.58
N ALA A 8 -5.45 -4.73 -14.06
CA ALA A 8 -4.06 -4.67 -14.52
C ALA A 8 -3.34 -6.01 -14.27
N ILE A 9 -3.47 -6.58 -13.08
CA ILE A 9 -2.88 -7.88 -12.71
C ILE A 9 -3.44 -9.00 -13.59
N ALA A 10 -4.78 -9.07 -13.76
CA ALA A 10 -5.39 -10.09 -14.59
C ALA A 10 -4.97 -10.00 -16.07
N THR A 11 -4.78 -8.78 -16.58
CA THR A 11 -4.28 -8.56 -17.94
C THR A 11 -2.82 -8.98 -18.06
N ALA A 12 -1.98 -8.60 -17.09
CA ALA A 12 -0.57 -8.96 -17.07
C ALA A 12 -0.37 -10.49 -17.00
N PHE A 13 -1.17 -11.21 -16.20
CA PHE A 13 -1.13 -12.67 -16.17
C PHE A 13 -1.47 -13.30 -17.52
N ARG A 14 -2.53 -12.83 -18.20
CA ARG A 14 -2.91 -13.35 -19.52
C ARG A 14 -1.85 -13.08 -20.57
N THR A 15 -1.30 -11.87 -20.61
CA THR A 15 -0.25 -11.48 -21.55
C THR A 15 1.05 -12.23 -21.27
N GLY A 16 1.45 -12.35 -20.01
CA GLY A 16 2.64 -13.07 -19.61
C GLY A 16 2.56 -14.57 -19.95
N ARG A 17 1.39 -15.19 -19.76
CA ARG A 17 1.15 -16.58 -20.17
C ARG A 17 1.32 -16.74 -21.68
N ALA A 18 0.71 -15.88 -22.49
CA ALA A 18 0.85 -15.93 -23.95
C ALA A 18 2.33 -15.72 -24.38
N ALA A 19 3.04 -14.87 -23.67
CA ALA A 19 4.47 -14.65 -23.92
C ALA A 19 5.31 -15.93 -23.64
N ILE A 20 4.99 -16.67 -22.58
CA ILE A 20 5.64 -17.97 -22.28
C ILE A 20 5.37 -18.97 -23.40
N ASP A 21 4.13 -19.09 -23.85
CA ASP A 21 3.74 -20.02 -24.92
C ASP A 21 4.49 -19.70 -26.24
N ASN A 22 4.81 -18.42 -26.47
CA ASN A 22 5.56 -17.94 -27.64
C ASN A 22 7.09 -17.83 -27.39
N GLN A 23 7.60 -18.25 -26.25
CA GLN A 23 9.01 -18.13 -25.85
C GLN A 23 9.53 -16.67 -25.84
N ASP A 24 8.64 -15.69 -25.69
CA ASP A 24 8.97 -14.27 -25.53
C ASP A 24 9.19 -13.95 -24.03
N TYR A 25 10.37 -14.26 -23.57
CA TYR A 25 10.74 -14.08 -22.16
C TYR A 25 10.88 -12.60 -21.75
N THR A 26 11.17 -11.72 -22.71
CA THR A 26 11.22 -10.27 -22.46
C THR A 26 9.84 -9.75 -22.07
N THR A 27 8.82 -10.08 -22.84
CA THR A 27 7.43 -9.71 -22.50
C THR A 27 6.99 -10.38 -21.21
N ARG A 28 7.29 -11.66 -20.97
CA ARG A 28 7.00 -12.35 -19.71
C ARG A 28 7.54 -11.55 -18.50
N ASP A 29 8.81 -11.15 -18.54
CA ASP A 29 9.47 -10.46 -17.44
C ASP A 29 8.88 -9.06 -17.21
N ALA A 30 8.53 -8.35 -18.30
CA ALA A 30 7.82 -7.09 -18.20
C ALA A 30 6.44 -7.24 -17.53
N GLN A 31 5.69 -8.31 -17.84
CA GLN A 31 4.40 -8.56 -17.20
C GLN A 31 4.55 -8.96 -15.72
N ALA A 32 5.58 -9.72 -15.37
CA ALA A 32 5.88 -10.03 -13.97
C ALA A 32 6.20 -8.76 -13.17
N ALA A 33 6.93 -7.81 -13.74
CA ALA A 33 7.20 -6.52 -13.10
C ALA A 33 5.90 -5.73 -12.85
N ILE A 34 4.96 -5.70 -13.82
CA ILE A 34 3.66 -5.04 -13.65
C ILE A 34 2.88 -5.69 -12.48
N ILE A 35 2.83 -7.02 -12.42
CA ILE A 35 2.13 -7.73 -11.33
C ILE A 35 2.71 -7.33 -9.96
N ASN A 36 4.05 -7.33 -9.83
CA ASN A 36 4.71 -6.99 -8.58
C ASN A 36 4.39 -5.56 -8.13
N VAL A 37 4.45 -4.60 -9.06
CA VAL A 37 4.14 -3.19 -8.78
C VAL A 37 2.67 -3.02 -8.36
N GLU A 38 1.74 -3.64 -9.06
CA GLU A 38 0.32 -3.54 -8.72
C GLU A 38 -0.02 -4.22 -7.39
N MET A 39 0.65 -5.31 -7.03
CA MET A 39 0.51 -5.94 -5.71
C MET A 39 1.02 -5.01 -4.60
N GLU A 40 2.13 -4.31 -4.81
CA GLU A 40 2.63 -3.32 -3.85
C GLU A 40 1.66 -2.14 -3.69
N ARG A 41 1.07 -1.64 -4.80
CA ARG A 41 0.02 -0.61 -4.74
C ARG A 41 -1.20 -1.05 -3.93
N VAL A 42 -1.62 -2.30 -4.09
CA VAL A 42 -2.72 -2.87 -3.27
C VAL A 42 -2.34 -2.89 -1.80
N LEU A 43 -1.11 -3.31 -1.47
CA LEU A 43 -0.62 -3.34 -0.09
C LEU A 43 -0.58 -1.94 0.53
N ALA A 44 -0.03 -0.97 -0.19
CA ALA A 44 0.02 0.43 0.24
C ALA A 44 -1.38 1.03 0.38
N GLY A 45 -2.27 0.78 -0.58
CA GLY A 45 -3.66 1.23 -0.53
C GLY A 45 -4.42 0.63 0.64
N THR A 46 -4.16 -0.63 0.99
CA THR A 46 -4.77 -1.28 2.17
C THR A 46 -4.24 -0.66 3.46
N ALA A 47 -2.95 -0.31 3.54
CA ALA A 47 -2.41 0.40 4.70
C ALA A 47 -3.10 1.77 4.88
N ILE A 48 -3.25 2.54 3.80
CA ILE A 48 -3.93 3.84 3.81
C ILE A 48 -5.41 3.67 4.22
N HIS A 49 -6.10 2.67 3.68
CA HIS A 49 -7.50 2.36 4.04
C HIS A 49 -7.65 2.17 5.55
N TYR A 50 -6.85 1.30 6.16
CA TYR A 50 -6.92 1.08 7.60
C TYR A 50 -6.53 2.30 8.44
N LEU A 51 -5.62 3.16 7.96
CA LEU A 51 -5.32 4.43 8.63
C LEU A 51 -6.51 5.40 8.55
N ASN A 52 -7.21 5.48 7.41
CA ASN A 52 -8.42 6.28 7.26
C ASN A 52 -9.56 5.76 8.16
N ASP A 53 -9.76 4.45 8.21
CA ASP A 53 -10.74 3.83 9.10
C ASP A 53 -10.43 4.08 10.57
N ALA A 54 -9.15 4.01 10.96
CA ALA A 54 -8.73 4.35 12.32
C ALA A 54 -9.01 5.83 12.67
N LYS A 55 -8.83 6.75 11.71
CA LYS A 55 -9.25 8.17 11.89
C LYS A 55 -10.76 8.29 12.08
N ALA A 56 -11.55 7.56 11.32
CA ALA A 56 -13.01 7.58 11.44
C ALA A 56 -13.50 7.04 12.80
N SER A 57 -12.78 6.06 13.38
CA SER A 57 -13.08 5.47 14.69
C SER A 57 -12.47 6.24 15.86
N PHE A 58 -11.67 7.28 15.59
CA PHE A 58 -10.88 7.99 16.60
C PHE A 58 -11.75 8.63 17.68
N GLY A 59 -11.47 8.27 18.94
CA GLY A 59 -12.18 8.82 20.10
C GLY A 59 -13.60 8.30 20.32
N SER A 60 -14.12 7.44 19.44
CA SER A 60 -15.47 6.86 19.55
C SER A 60 -15.47 5.37 19.83
N GLU A 61 -14.60 4.60 19.16
CA GLU A 61 -14.55 3.14 19.21
C GLU A 61 -13.11 2.61 19.36
N ASN A 62 -12.53 2.76 20.57
CA ASN A 62 -11.13 2.44 20.82
C ASN A 62 -10.72 1.00 20.44
N THR A 63 -11.60 0.02 20.65
CA THR A 63 -11.30 -1.38 20.26
C THR A 63 -11.19 -1.55 18.76
N LEU A 64 -12.11 -0.91 18.01
CA LEU A 64 -12.10 -0.94 16.54
C LEU A 64 -10.89 -0.18 16.01
N MET A 65 -10.62 1.02 16.54
CA MET A 65 -9.45 1.82 16.18
C MET A 65 -8.14 1.02 16.39
N ASN A 66 -7.98 0.34 17.51
CA ASN A 66 -6.79 -0.45 17.80
C ASN A 66 -6.64 -1.63 16.82
N HIS A 67 -7.74 -2.28 16.45
CA HIS A 67 -7.73 -3.30 15.40
C HIS A 67 -7.25 -2.72 14.08
N GLN A 68 -7.83 -1.61 13.64
CA GLN A 68 -7.48 -0.94 12.38
C GLN A 68 -6.01 -0.49 12.37
N LEU A 69 -5.51 0.06 13.47
CA LEU A 69 -4.10 0.46 13.59
C LEU A 69 -3.15 -0.74 13.56
N SER A 70 -3.53 -1.88 14.13
CA SER A 70 -2.72 -3.11 14.08
C SER A 70 -2.64 -3.66 12.66
N GLU A 71 -3.72 -3.62 11.90
CA GLU A 71 -3.74 -3.98 10.48
C GLU A 71 -2.89 -3.01 9.65
N ALA A 72 -3.08 -1.70 9.83
CA ALA A 72 -2.27 -0.69 9.15
C ALA A 72 -0.78 -0.91 9.41
N TRP A 73 -0.40 -1.14 10.67
CA TRP A 73 0.98 -1.40 11.07
C TRP A 73 1.57 -2.61 10.35
N ALA A 74 0.81 -3.70 10.25
CA ALA A 74 1.23 -4.91 9.56
C ALA A 74 1.42 -4.67 8.04
N PHE A 75 0.48 -3.99 7.39
CA PHE A 75 0.57 -3.66 5.97
C PHE A 75 1.72 -2.69 5.67
N ILE A 76 1.95 -1.66 6.49
CA ILE A 76 3.10 -0.75 6.36
C ILE A 76 4.41 -1.54 6.46
N ASN A 77 4.54 -2.40 7.47
CA ASN A 77 5.75 -3.21 7.63
C ASN A 77 5.95 -4.19 6.46
N GLY A 78 4.87 -4.69 5.86
CA GLY A 78 4.88 -5.54 4.68
C GLY A 78 5.50 -4.88 3.44
N LEU A 79 5.43 -3.55 3.32
CA LEU A 79 6.03 -2.79 2.22
C LEU A 79 7.56 -2.94 2.12
N ARG A 80 8.24 -3.41 3.16
CA ARG A 80 9.68 -3.72 3.13
C ARG A 80 10.03 -4.77 2.07
N TYR A 81 9.09 -5.60 1.69
CA TYR A 81 9.28 -6.75 0.80
C TYR A 81 8.71 -6.48 -0.61
N GLY A 82 8.18 -5.29 -0.84
CA GLY A 82 7.58 -4.88 -2.12
C GLY A 82 8.60 -4.45 -3.16
N GLN A 83 8.08 -4.13 -4.33
CA GLN A 83 8.82 -3.52 -5.44
C GLN A 83 8.39 -2.06 -5.61
N PRO A 84 9.24 -1.16 -6.12
CA PRO A 84 8.86 0.23 -6.38
C PRO A 84 7.60 0.32 -7.24
N CYS A 85 6.62 1.12 -6.81
CA CYS A 85 5.37 1.32 -7.54
C CYS A 85 5.55 2.16 -8.81
N ILE A 86 4.69 1.95 -9.82
CA ILE A 86 4.61 2.82 -11.00
C ILE A 86 4.11 4.21 -10.53
N GLY A 87 4.84 5.25 -10.92
CA GLY A 87 4.53 6.63 -10.56
C GLY A 87 4.98 7.07 -9.18
N GLY A 88 5.61 6.16 -8.40
CA GLY A 88 6.27 6.45 -7.14
C GLY A 88 7.70 5.96 -7.14
N THR A 89 8.46 6.31 -6.12
CA THR A 89 9.83 5.80 -5.94
C THR A 89 9.87 4.50 -5.15
N GLY A 90 8.69 4.01 -4.69
CA GLY A 90 8.57 2.97 -3.68
C GLY A 90 8.93 3.52 -2.29
N MET A 91 8.67 2.74 -1.26
CA MET A 91 9.06 3.14 0.10
C MET A 91 10.44 2.59 0.44
N SER A 92 11.36 3.47 0.84
CA SER A 92 12.63 3.06 1.43
C SER A 92 12.42 2.46 2.83
N ALA A 93 13.41 1.71 3.34
CA ALA A 93 13.35 1.21 4.71
C ALA A 93 13.19 2.35 5.74
N ALA A 94 13.83 3.51 5.49
CA ALA A 94 13.71 4.68 6.36
C ALA A 94 12.32 5.31 6.33
N ASP A 95 11.66 5.36 5.15
CA ASP A 95 10.28 5.85 5.03
C ASP A 95 9.30 4.92 5.76
N ILE A 96 9.50 3.59 5.64
CA ILE A 96 8.70 2.60 6.35
C ILE A 96 8.87 2.75 7.86
N ASP A 97 10.11 2.88 8.34
CA ASP A 97 10.38 3.11 9.76
C ASP A 97 9.73 4.41 10.26
N SER A 98 9.75 5.46 9.44
CA SER A 98 9.10 6.73 9.76
C SER A 98 7.58 6.59 9.83
N ALA A 99 6.95 5.90 8.86
CA ALA A 99 5.51 5.64 8.88
C ALA A 99 5.10 4.79 10.08
N LEU A 100 5.87 3.74 10.42
CA LEU A 100 5.65 2.91 11.61
C LEU A 100 5.80 3.71 12.91
N ALA A 101 6.77 4.64 12.98
CA ALA A 101 6.96 5.48 14.14
C ALA A 101 5.79 6.47 14.34
N LEU A 102 5.17 6.96 13.26
CA LEU A 102 3.98 7.81 13.33
C LEU A 102 2.76 7.05 13.90
N VAL A 103 2.57 5.80 13.50
CA VAL A 103 1.52 4.94 14.06
C VAL A 103 1.87 4.50 15.49
N GLY A 104 3.15 4.23 15.74
CA GLY A 104 3.66 3.77 17.04
C GLY A 104 3.26 2.33 17.36
N THR A 105 3.62 1.90 18.56
CA THR A 105 3.26 0.58 19.13
C THR A 105 2.34 0.71 20.34
N ASP A 106 2.21 1.91 20.90
CA ASP A 106 1.20 2.27 21.89
C ASP A 106 0.14 3.13 21.21
N PHE A 107 -0.93 2.53 20.76
CA PHE A 107 -1.99 3.20 20.02
C PHE A 107 -2.79 4.22 20.86
N SER A 108 -2.63 4.20 22.18
CA SER A 108 -3.24 5.23 23.05
C SER A 108 -2.60 6.61 22.89
N LEU A 109 -1.40 6.68 22.31
CA LEU A 109 -0.63 7.90 22.11
C LEU A 109 -0.74 8.46 20.68
N VAL A 110 -1.37 7.72 19.76
CA VAL A 110 -1.51 8.15 18.37
C VAL A 110 -2.44 9.38 18.27
N THR A 111 -2.18 10.25 17.31
CA THR A 111 -3.00 11.43 17.03
C THR A 111 -3.48 11.43 15.59
N ILE A 112 -4.57 12.14 15.29
CA ILE A 112 -5.04 12.32 13.90
C ILE A 112 -3.92 12.88 13.02
N SER A 113 -3.14 13.85 13.53
CA SER A 113 -2.02 14.43 12.78
C SER A 113 -0.94 13.39 12.43
N ASN A 114 -0.68 12.43 13.31
CA ASN A 114 0.25 11.33 13.05
C ASN A 114 -0.30 10.42 11.94
N LEU A 115 -1.59 10.11 11.98
CA LEU A 115 -2.22 9.27 10.95
C LEU A 115 -2.23 9.97 9.58
N ASP A 116 -2.54 11.28 9.54
CA ASP A 116 -2.45 12.08 8.30
C ASP A 116 -1.04 12.08 7.73
N ALA A 117 -0.03 12.30 8.58
CA ALA A 117 1.37 12.29 8.16
C ALA A 117 1.81 10.91 7.64
N ALA A 118 1.36 9.81 8.26
CA ALA A 118 1.65 8.46 7.80
C ALA A 118 0.99 8.18 6.44
N ILE A 119 -0.29 8.57 6.26
CA ILE A 119 -1.01 8.47 4.99
C ILE A 119 -0.29 9.23 3.88
N ASP A 120 0.10 10.48 4.14
CA ASP A 120 0.80 11.32 3.18
C ASP A 120 2.15 10.73 2.78
N LEU A 121 2.91 10.22 3.75
CA LEU A 121 4.19 9.60 3.50
C LEU A 121 4.06 8.36 2.61
N ILE A 122 3.11 7.48 2.89
CA ILE A 122 2.85 6.28 2.09
C ILE A 122 2.36 6.69 0.69
N ALA A 123 1.34 7.53 0.61
CA ALA A 123 0.71 7.90 -0.65
C ALA A 123 1.67 8.59 -1.62
N ASN A 124 2.52 9.51 -1.12
CA ASN A 124 3.50 10.23 -1.94
C ASN A 124 4.60 9.31 -2.50
N ASN A 125 4.99 8.29 -1.75
CA ASN A 125 6.04 7.35 -2.17
C ASN A 125 5.52 6.19 -3.02
N THR A 126 4.20 5.94 -3.05
CA THR A 126 3.60 4.80 -3.76
C THR A 126 2.70 5.20 -4.92
N GLY A 127 2.69 6.49 -5.29
CA GLY A 127 1.88 7.01 -6.39
C GLY A 127 0.37 7.01 -6.11
N LEU A 128 -0.04 7.06 -4.83
CA LEU A 128 -1.44 7.03 -4.39
C LEU A 128 -1.95 8.39 -3.88
N ALA A 129 -1.18 9.47 -4.08
CA ALA A 129 -1.50 10.79 -3.54
C ALA A 129 -2.88 11.32 -3.98
N SER A 130 -3.32 11.00 -5.22
CA SER A 130 -4.65 11.38 -5.74
C SER A 130 -5.79 10.52 -5.20
N ASP A 131 -5.50 9.33 -4.69
CA ASP A 131 -6.51 8.33 -4.31
C ASP A 131 -6.64 8.18 -2.79
N LYS A 132 -5.69 8.71 -2.02
CA LYS A 132 -5.53 8.47 -0.58
C LYS A 132 -6.79 8.74 0.25
N ASP A 133 -7.58 9.73 -0.11
CA ASP A 133 -8.79 10.12 0.61
C ASP A 133 -10.03 9.26 0.25
N ASN A 134 -9.89 8.36 -0.73
CA ASN A 134 -10.94 7.45 -1.22
C ASN A 134 -10.60 5.97 -1.00
N LEU A 135 -9.54 5.70 -0.28
CA LEU A 135 -9.05 4.36 0.07
C LEU A 135 -9.56 3.92 1.44
#